data_1b97024485c0a137b56b152c56e097a7
#
_entry.id   1b97024485c0a137b56b152c56e097a7
#
_cell.length_a   1.000
_cell.length_b   1.000
_cell.length_c   1.000
_cell.angle_alpha   90.00
_cell.angle_beta   90.00
_cell.angle_gamma   90.00
#
_symmetry.space_group_name_H-M   'P 1'
#
loop_
_entity.id
_entity.type
_entity.pdbx_description
1 polymer ?
#
loop_
_entity_poly.entity_id
_entity_poly.type
_entity_poly.pdbx_seq_one_letter_code
_entity_poly.pdbx_strand_id
1 'polypeptide(L)' 'MEQINIDKEVLVSLYKNAHIALQTISDIVNEVSDENMRKELADEYDGYEKYIGRLSSYMKETSTET' A
#
# COMPACT_ATOMS: atom_id res chain seq x y z
N MET A 1 15.13 -19.81 12.70
CA MET A 1 14.42 -18.84 12.26
C MET A 1 14.82 -18.23 10.99
N GLU A 2 13.89 -18.08 10.13
CA GLU A 2 14.17 -17.59 8.91
C GLU A 2 14.14 -16.17 8.81
N GLN A 3 15.05 -15.55 8.22
CA GLN A 3 15.04 -14.17 7.99
C GLN A 3 14.61 -13.88 6.65
N ILE A 4 13.61 -13.09 6.46
CA ILE A 4 13.17 -12.72 5.16
C ILE A 4 13.93 -11.53 4.76
N ASN A 5 14.82 -11.71 3.84
CA ASN A 5 15.58 -10.62 3.30
C ASN A 5 14.87 -10.05 2.12
N ILE A 6 14.17 -8.96 2.30
CA ILE A 6 13.49 -8.32 1.20
C ILE A 6 14.43 -7.30 0.63
N ASP A 7 14.70 -7.45 -0.66
CA ASP A 7 15.53 -6.54 -1.37
C ASP A 7 14.96 -5.16 -1.35
N LYS A 8 15.80 -4.17 -1.26
CA LYS A 8 15.38 -2.80 -1.26
C LYS A 8 14.59 -2.46 -2.49
N GLU A 9 15.01 -3.00 -3.62
CA GLU A 9 14.31 -2.75 -4.86
C GLU A 9 12.90 -3.31 -4.83
N VAL A 10 12.73 -4.46 -4.20
CA VAL A 10 11.43 -5.06 -4.09
C VAL A 10 10.54 -4.22 -3.20
N LEU A 11 11.09 -3.69 -2.11
CA LEU A 11 10.34 -2.83 -1.22
C LEU A 11 9.86 -1.59 -1.93
N VAL A 12 10.73 -0.97 -2.69
CA VAL A 12 10.38 0.23 -3.42
C VAL A 12 9.28 -0.07 -4.44
N SER A 13 9.41 -1.20 -5.10
CA SER A 13 8.42 -1.62 -6.07
C SER A 13 7.07 -1.83 -5.42
N LEU A 14 7.03 -2.50 -4.27
CA LEU A 14 5.80 -2.74 -3.56
C LEU A 14 5.17 -1.43 -3.11
N TYR A 15 5.99 -0.52 -2.65
CA TYR A 15 5.54 0.77 -2.20
C TYR A 15 4.90 1.55 -3.34
N LYS A 16 5.55 1.57 -4.48
CA LYS A 16 5.03 2.24 -5.65
C LYS A 16 3.72 1.62 -6.12
N ASN A 17 3.67 0.30 -6.16
CA ASN A 17 2.48 -0.39 -6.59
C ASN A 17 1.32 -0.15 -5.63
N ALA A 18 1.59 -0.07 -4.35
CA ALA A 18 0.54 0.20 -3.38
C ALA A 18 -0.02 1.61 -3.57
N HIS A 19 0.83 2.57 -3.89
CA HIS A 19 0.37 3.92 -4.16
C HIS A 19 -0.47 3.98 -5.43
N ILE A 20 -0.09 3.23 -6.45
CA ILE A 20 -0.87 3.15 -7.67
C ILE A 20 -2.24 2.56 -7.37
N ALA A 21 -2.28 1.54 -6.50
CA ALA A 21 -3.53 0.93 -6.13
C ALA A 21 -4.43 1.93 -5.41
N LEU A 22 -3.88 2.73 -4.54
CA LEU A 22 -4.64 3.75 -3.85
C LEU A 22 -5.24 4.74 -4.82
N GLN A 23 -4.46 5.18 -5.78
CA GLN A 23 -4.93 6.13 -6.75
C GLN A 23 -6.04 5.51 -7.60
N THR A 24 -5.87 4.26 -7.99
CA THR A 24 -6.86 3.56 -8.78
C THR A 24 -8.18 3.44 -8.02
N ILE A 25 -8.10 3.07 -6.74
CA ILE A 25 -9.30 2.94 -5.91
C ILE A 25 -9.99 4.30 -5.79
N SER A 26 -9.23 5.33 -5.57
CA SER A 26 -9.77 6.66 -5.45
C SER A 26 -10.52 7.08 -6.70
N ASP A 27 -9.94 6.79 -7.85
CA ASP A 27 -10.56 7.12 -9.13
C ASP A 27 -11.86 6.34 -9.31
N ILE A 28 -11.85 5.07 -8.97
CA ILE A 28 -13.02 4.23 -9.13
C ILE A 28 -14.14 4.68 -8.19
N VAL A 29 -13.79 4.99 -6.96
CA VAL A 29 -14.78 5.42 -5.98
C VAL A 29 -15.53 6.65 -6.47
N ASN A 30 -14.86 7.54 -7.12
CA ASN A 30 -15.47 8.73 -7.64
C ASN A 30 -16.49 8.45 -8.74
N GLU A 31 -16.34 7.34 -9.40
CA GLU A 31 -17.25 6.99 -10.48
C GLU A 31 -18.31 5.98 -10.14
N VAL A 32 -18.23 5.37 -8.97
CA VAL A 32 -19.18 4.36 -8.59
C VAL A 32 -20.31 5.00 -7.80
N SER A 33 -21.54 4.71 -8.18
CA SER A 33 -22.66 5.25 -7.46
C SER A 33 -23.26 4.26 -6.46
N ASP A 34 -22.89 3.00 -6.55
CA ASP A 34 -23.43 1.99 -5.65
C ASP A 34 -22.78 2.17 -4.28
N GLU A 35 -23.59 2.39 -3.26
CA GLU A 35 -23.10 2.61 -1.93
C GLU A 35 -22.36 1.45 -1.33
N ASN A 36 -22.81 0.24 -1.57
CA ASN A 36 -22.14 -0.93 -1.05
C ASN A 36 -20.76 -1.09 -1.64
N MET A 37 -20.65 -0.85 -2.92
CA MET A 37 -19.38 -0.93 -3.60
C MET A 37 -18.44 0.15 -3.13
N ARG A 38 -18.97 1.33 -2.90
CA ARG A 38 -18.14 2.42 -2.40
C ARG A 38 -17.58 2.10 -1.02
N LYS A 39 -18.37 1.43 -0.20
CA LYS A 39 -17.94 1.03 1.11
C LYS A 39 -16.81 0.03 1.03
N GLU A 40 -16.96 -0.93 0.15
CA GLU A 40 -15.93 -1.94 -0.03
C GLU A 40 -14.64 -1.34 -0.53
N LEU A 41 -14.75 -0.41 -1.46
CA LEU A 41 -13.56 0.25 -1.98
C LEU A 41 -12.89 1.10 -0.91
N ALA A 42 -13.68 1.73 -0.05
CA ALA A 42 -13.13 2.51 1.03
C ALA A 42 -12.37 1.63 2.02
N ASP A 43 -12.89 0.43 2.26
CA ASP A 43 -12.21 -0.51 3.14
C ASP A 43 -10.89 -0.96 2.54
N GLU A 44 -10.87 -1.18 1.25
CA GLU A 44 -9.65 -1.57 0.57
C GLU A 44 -8.62 -0.45 0.59
N TYR A 45 -9.09 0.76 0.41
CA TYR A 45 -8.22 1.92 0.46
C TYR A 45 -7.54 1.99 1.83
N ASP A 46 -8.32 1.82 2.87
CA ASP A 46 -7.80 1.86 4.23
C ASP A 46 -6.76 0.74 4.44
N GLY A 47 -7.04 -0.42 3.91
CA GLY A 47 -6.12 -1.54 4.00
C GLY A 47 -4.79 -1.26 3.32
N TYR A 48 -4.84 -0.64 2.16
CA TYR A 48 -3.64 -0.28 1.45
C TYR A 48 -2.86 0.81 2.18
N GLU A 49 -3.55 1.74 2.81
CA GLU A 49 -2.88 2.76 3.57
C GLU A 49 -2.08 2.16 4.73
N LYS A 50 -2.65 1.17 5.39
CA LYS A 50 -1.95 0.50 6.46
C LYS A 50 -0.76 -0.28 5.93
N TYR A 51 -0.94 -0.89 4.78
CA TYR A 51 0.12 -1.63 4.14
C TYR A 51 1.28 -0.71 3.78
N ILE A 52 0.97 0.45 3.23
CA ILE A 52 1.98 1.43 2.88
C ILE A 52 2.72 1.89 4.14
N GLY A 53 1.99 2.05 5.22
CA GLY A 53 2.61 2.43 6.49
C GLY A 53 3.64 1.41 6.94
N ARG A 54 3.34 0.13 6.78
CA ARG A 54 4.27 -0.92 7.13
C ARG A 54 5.49 -0.91 6.22
N LEU A 55 5.25 -0.76 4.93
CA LEU A 55 6.36 -0.71 3.98
C LEU A 55 7.26 0.47 4.27
N SER A 56 6.65 1.60 4.61
CA SER A 56 7.40 2.79 4.93
C SER A 56 8.29 2.58 6.15
N SER A 57 7.77 1.87 7.14
CA SER A 57 8.54 1.56 8.32
C SER A 57 9.73 0.67 8.01
N TYR A 58 9.51 -0.32 7.18
CA TYR A 58 10.58 -1.19 6.76
C TYR A 58 11.66 -0.41 6.02
N MET A 59 11.25 0.46 5.14
CA MET A 59 12.20 1.24 4.36
C MET A 59 13.01 2.17 5.26
N LYS A 60 12.35 2.68 6.29
CA LYS A 60 13.02 3.56 7.21
C LYS A 60 14.07 2.80 7.99
N GLU A 61 13.73 1.61 8.45
CA GLU A 61 14.65 0.80 9.19
C GLU A 61 15.85 0.43 8.37
N THR A 62 15.62 0.12 7.13
CA THR A 62 16.70 -0.25 6.24
C THR A 62 17.62 0.92 5.97
N SER A 63 17.06 2.10 5.89
CA SER A 63 17.85 3.28 5.62
C SER A 63 18.72 3.67 6.78
N THR A 64 18.26 3.49 7.98
CA THR A 64 19.01 3.91 9.12
C THR A 64 20.17 3.04 9.38
N GLU A 65 20.25 1.96 8.69
CA GLU A 65 21.29 1.10 8.89
C GLU A 65 22.58 1.54 8.43
N THR A 66 22.80 2.46 7.76
CA THR A 66 24.08 2.85 7.27
C THR A 66 24.96 3.39 8.30
#